data_db13f587464332fd9cf6d5ce82b6de10
#
_entry.id   db13f587464332fd9cf6d5ce82b6de10
#
_cell.length_a   1.000
_cell.length_b   1.000
_cell.length_c   1.000
_cell.angle_alpha   90.00
_cell.angle_beta   90.00
_cell.angle_gamma   90.00
#
_symmetry.space_group_name_H-M   'P 1'
#
loop_
_entity.id
_entity.type
_entity.pdbx_description
1 polymer ?
#
loop_
_entity_poly.entity_id
_entity_poly.type
_entity_poly.pdbx_seq_one_letter_code
_entity_poly.pdbx_strand_id
1 'polypeptide(L)'
;KCYGANMATGEAVQVGESVGIIAAQSIGEPGTQLTMRTFHTGGVAGGDITQGLPRVEELFEARKPKGLAIITEIAGVAQIKDTKKKREIVVTNPEDGVSKTYLIPYGSRIKIADGTVLEAGDELTEGSVNPHDILKIKGVRAVQDYMIREVQRVYRLQGVEINDKHIEVIV
;
A
#
# COMPACT_ATOMS: atom_id res chain seq x y z
N LYS A 1 -3.94 14.30 18.43
CA LYS A 1 -4.20 12.96 17.97
C LYS A 1 -5.19 12.36 18.95
N CYS A 2 -6.45 12.38 18.59
CA CYS A 2 -7.56 12.00 19.46
C CYS A 2 -8.12 10.67 18.94
N TYR A 3 -8.18 9.65 19.79
CA TYR A 3 -8.84 8.38 19.47
C TYR A 3 -10.36 8.58 19.28
N GLY A 4 -10.95 9.55 19.99
CA GLY A 4 -12.36 9.85 19.94
C GLY A 4 -13.13 9.28 21.12
N ALA A 5 -14.39 8.88 20.88
CA ALA A 5 -15.27 8.39 21.92
C ALA A 5 -15.10 6.90 22.20
N ASN A 6 -15.31 6.52 23.46
CA ASN A 6 -15.53 5.14 23.84
C ASN A 6 -16.88 4.67 23.27
N MET A 7 -16.88 3.55 22.56
CA MET A 7 -18.08 3.05 21.88
C MET A 7 -19.17 2.55 22.83
N ALA A 8 -18.81 2.18 24.05
CA ALA A 8 -19.77 1.70 25.04
C ALA A 8 -20.47 2.83 25.83
N THR A 9 -19.72 3.88 26.17
CA THR A 9 -20.23 4.99 27.00
C THR A 9 -20.61 6.22 26.20
N GLY A 10 -20.05 6.42 25.00
CA GLY A 10 -20.19 7.63 24.21
C GLY A 10 -19.33 8.81 24.68
N GLU A 11 -18.62 8.66 25.79
CA GLU A 11 -17.72 9.67 26.34
C GLU A 11 -16.33 9.61 25.69
N ALA A 12 -15.53 10.64 25.90
CA ALA A 12 -14.15 10.62 25.43
C ALA A 12 -13.37 9.48 26.09
N VAL A 13 -12.58 8.76 25.27
CA VAL A 13 -11.75 7.66 25.75
C VAL A 13 -10.76 8.13 26.82
N GLN A 14 -10.61 7.34 27.87
CA GLN A 14 -9.68 7.61 28.97
C GLN A 14 -8.43 6.75 28.91
N VAL A 15 -7.38 7.20 29.57
CA VAL A 15 -6.13 6.43 29.69
C VAL A 15 -6.37 5.15 30.47
N GLY A 16 -5.91 4.02 29.93
CA GLY A 16 -6.12 2.70 30.51
C GLY A 16 -7.21 1.86 29.84
N GLU A 17 -7.94 2.40 28.88
CA GLU A 17 -8.90 1.63 28.09
C GLU A 17 -8.19 0.71 27.08
N SER A 18 -8.75 -0.50 26.89
CA SER A 18 -8.16 -1.54 26.04
C SER A 18 -8.51 -1.34 24.55
N VAL A 19 -8.16 -0.19 24.00
CA VAL A 19 -8.47 0.17 22.60
C VAL A 19 -7.82 -0.76 21.57
N GLY A 20 -6.68 -1.36 21.90
CA GLY A 20 -6.00 -2.31 21.02
C GLY A 20 -6.77 -3.63 20.86
N ILE A 21 -7.43 -4.11 21.93
CA ILE A 21 -8.30 -5.30 21.87
C ILE A 21 -9.53 -5.00 21.02
N ILE A 22 -10.14 -3.85 21.22
CA ILE A 22 -11.29 -3.39 20.42
C ILE A 22 -10.92 -3.29 18.93
N ALA A 23 -9.75 -2.73 18.63
CA ALA A 23 -9.23 -2.66 17.27
C ALA A 23 -9.03 -4.05 16.65
N ALA A 24 -8.38 -4.96 17.38
CA ALA A 24 -8.15 -6.33 16.93
C ALA A 24 -9.45 -7.08 16.65
N GLN A 25 -10.45 -6.94 17.49
CA GLN A 25 -11.77 -7.54 17.30
C GLN A 25 -12.50 -6.92 16.09
N SER A 26 -12.48 -5.61 15.95
CA SER A 26 -13.14 -4.90 14.84
C SER A 26 -12.53 -5.22 13.49
N ILE A 27 -11.23 -5.50 13.43
CA ILE A 27 -10.51 -5.92 12.22
C ILE A 27 -10.67 -7.43 12.00
N GLY A 28 -10.63 -8.23 13.05
CA GLY A 28 -10.66 -9.69 12.98
C GLY A 28 -12.05 -10.29 12.72
N GLU A 29 -13.10 -9.70 13.25
CA GLU A 29 -14.47 -10.21 13.06
C GLU A 29 -14.83 -10.32 11.58
N PRO A 30 -14.68 -9.29 10.74
CA PRO A 30 -14.97 -9.40 9.32
C PRO A 30 -13.97 -10.28 8.55
N GLY A 31 -12.85 -10.64 9.15
CA GLY A 31 -11.81 -11.46 8.54
C GLY A 31 -12.32 -12.82 8.04
N THR A 32 -13.22 -13.45 8.80
CA THR A 32 -13.87 -14.70 8.40
C THR A 32 -14.70 -14.54 7.13
N GLN A 33 -15.41 -13.43 6.97
CA GLN A 33 -16.17 -13.11 5.77
C GLN A 33 -15.27 -12.87 4.57
N LEU A 34 -14.12 -12.21 4.74
CA LEU A 34 -13.12 -12.00 3.71
C LEU A 34 -12.58 -13.34 3.19
N THR A 35 -12.28 -14.28 4.08
CA THR A 35 -11.77 -15.62 3.73
C THR A 35 -12.81 -16.41 2.94
N MET A 36 -14.06 -16.40 3.34
CA MET A 36 -15.14 -17.11 2.64
C MET A 36 -15.39 -16.56 1.24
N ARG A 37 -15.33 -15.23 1.06
CA ARG A 37 -15.57 -14.60 -0.25
C ARG A 37 -14.43 -14.80 -1.24
N THR A 38 -13.19 -14.95 -0.79
CA THR A 38 -12.05 -15.24 -1.68
C THR A 38 -12.12 -16.63 -2.31
N PHE A 39 -12.78 -17.60 -1.68
CA PHE A 39 -13.02 -18.92 -2.26
C PHE A 39 -14.05 -18.90 -3.41
N HIS A 40 -14.94 -17.91 -3.45
CA HIS A 40 -15.99 -17.79 -4.46
C HIS A 40 -15.64 -16.89 -5.65
N THR A 41 -14.65 -16.05 -5.53
CA THR A 41 -14.11 -15.27 -6.63
C THR A 41 -13.01 -16.08 -7.34
N GLY A 42 -13.42 -17.18 -7.96
CA GLY A 42 -12.55 -17.96 -8.82
C GLY A 42 -12.01 -17.11 -9.96
N GLY A 43 -10.69 -16.96 -9.97
CA GLY A 43 -9.93 -16.70 -11.18
C GLY A 43 -10.21 -15.41 -11.93
N VAL A 44 -9.77 -14.28 -11.40
CA VAL A 44 -9.22 -13.27 -12.30
C VAL A 44 -7.73 -13.56 -12.42
N ALA A 45 -7.36 -14.22 -13.49
CA ALA A 45 -5.98 -14.40 -13.93
C ALA A 45 -5.38 -13.01 -14.19
N GLY A 46 -4.69 -12.50 -13.24
CA GLY A 46 -4.06 -11.18 -13.30
C GLY A 46 -3.02 -11.04 -12.20
N GLY A 47 -1.87 -11.69 -12.37
CA GLY A 47 -0.66 -11.41 -11.63
C GLY A 47 -0.64 -11.84 -10.15
N ASP A 48 0.53 -12.05 -9.64
CA ASP A 48 0.90 -12.42 -8.26
C ASP A 48 0.52 -11.42 -7.16
N ILE A 49 -0.60 -10.68 -7.32
CA ILE A 49 -1.06 -9.70 -6.34
C ILE A 49 -1.86 -10.41 -5.26
N THR A 50 -1.36 -10.36 -4.03
CA THR A 50 -2.05 -10.89 -2.85
C THR A 50 -3.32 -10.09 -2.57
N GLN A 51 -4.45 -10.76 -2.40
CA GLN A 51 -5.76 -10.15 -2.17
C GLN A 51 -6.43 -10.69 -0.91
N GLY A 52 -7.42 -9.97 -0.40
CA GLY A 52 -8.20 -10.41 0.76
C GLY A 52 -7.41 -10.39 2.07
N LEU A 53 -7.76 -11.29 2.97
CA LEU A 53 -7.14 -11.38 4.29
C LEU A 53 -5.62 -11.60 4.26
N PRO A 54 -5.06 -12.43 3.36
CA PRO A 54 -3.60 -12.54 3.22
C PRO A 54 -2.91 -11.21 2.91
N ARG A 55 -3.58 -10.30 2.19
CA ARG A 55 -3.05 -8.96 1.94
C ARG A 55 -3.03 -8.09 3.19
N VAL A 56 -4.03 -8.21 4.05
CA VAL A 56 -4.07 -7.51 5.34
C VAL A 56 -2.93 -7.98 6.25
N GLU A 57 -2.69 -9.29 6.33
CA GLU A 57 -1.55 -9.86 7.04
C GLU A 57 -0.22 -9.33 6.50
N GLU A 58 -0.04 -9.37 5.19
CA GLU A 58 1.17 -8.88 4.51
C GLU A 58 1.45 -7.42 4.85
N LEU A 59 0.40 -6.57 4.91
CA LEU A 59 0.51 -5.17 5.27
C LEU A 59 0.89 -4.99 6.75
N PHE A 60 0.18 -5.62 7.68
CA PHE A 60 0.48 -5.47 9.12
C PHE A 60 1.83 -6.04 9.52
N GLU A 61 2.32 -7.07 8.85
CA GLU A 61 3.67 -7.59 9.06
C GLU A 61 4.74 -6.82 8.25
N ALA A 62 4.32 -5.84 7.45
CA ALA A 62 5.19 -5.06 6.56
C ALA A 62 6.08 -5.94 5.67
N ARG A 63 5.55 -7.07 5.21
CA ARG A 63 6.26 -8.00 4.33
C ARG A 63 6.49 -7.38 2.96
N LYS A 64 7.55 -7.80 2.28
CA LYS A 64 7.77 -7.46 0.89
C LYS A 64 6.69 -8.09 0.02
N PRO A 65 5.90 -7.32 -0.74
CA PRO A 65 4.82 -7.85 -1.56
C PRO A 65 5.33 -8.79 -2.66
N LYS A 66 4.54 -9.80 -3.03
CA LYS A 66 4.86 -10.69 -4.15
C LYS A 66 4.82 -9.95 -5.48
N GLY A 67 3.77 -9.19 -5.75
CA GLY A 67 3.64 -8.32 -6.92
C GLY A 67 4.19 -6.93 -6.65
N LEU A 68 5.52 -6.80 -6.52
CA LEU A 68 6.17 -5.54 -6.13
C LEU A 68 6.07 -4.48 -7.23
N ALA A 69 5.51 -3.32 -6.88
CA ALA A 69 5.63 -2.11 -7.68
C ALA A 69 7.02 -1.47 -7.50
N ILE A 70 7.59 -1.01 -8.59
CA ILE A 70 8.83 -0.22 -8.57
C ILE A 70 8.44 1.24 -8.37
N ILE A 71 9.04 1.88 -7.39
CA ILE A 71 8.85 3.31 -7.08
C ILE A 71 10.12 4.09 -7.35
N THR A 72 9.99 5.37 -7.71
CA THR A 72 11.15 6.24 -7.88
C THR A 72 11.68 6.73 -6.53
N GLU A 73 13.00 6.74 -6.37
CA GLU A 73 13.64 7.28 -5.17
C GLU A 73 13.91 8.78 -5.27
N ILE A 74 13.91 9.32 -6.50
CA ILE A 74 14.19 10.73 -6.79
C ILE A 74 13.03 11.37 -7.54
N ALA A 75 12.83 12.67 -7.35
CA ALA A 75 11.96 13.46 -8.19
C ALA A 75 12.63 13.77 -9.53
N GLY A 76 11.86 13.84 -10.60
CA GLY A 76 12.39 14.17 -11.92
C GLY A 76 11.48 13.78 -13.06
N VAL A 77 12.02 13.84 -14.27
CA VAL A 77 11.31 13.46 -15.50
C VAL A 77 11.66 12.03 -15.88
N ALA A 78 10.64 11.22 -16.11
CA ALA A 78 10.80 9.83 -16.52
C ALA A 78 11.00 9.70 -18.04
N GLN A 79 11.99 8.90 -18.43
CA GLN A 79 12.19 8.48 -19.82
C GLN A 79 12.14 6.95 -19.88
N ILE A 80 11.27 6.44 -20.73
CA ILE A 80 11.11 4.99 -20.94
C ILE A 80 12.03 4.55 -22.07
N LYS A 81 12.98 3.67 -21.76
CA LYS A 81 13.88 3.04 -22.75
C LYS A 81 13.50 1.58 -22.89
N ASP A 82 12.83 1.26 -23.99
CA ASP A 82 12.45 -0.13 -24.31
C ASP A 82 13.37 -0.67 -25.41
N THR A 83 14.23 -1.59 -25.04
CA THR A 83 15.14 -2.31 -25.94
C THR A 83 14.73 -3.78 -25.98
N LYS A 84 14.95 -4.47 -27.12
CA LYS A 84 14.61 -5.89 -27.30
C LYS A 84 15.09 -6.83 -26.18
N LYS A 85 16.06 -6.40 -25.37
CA LYS A 85 16.65 -7.20 -24.27
C LYS A 85 16.39 -6.66 -22.88
N LYS A 86 16.05 -5.37 -22.74
CA LYS A 86 15.89 -4.71 -21.44
C LYS A 86 14.84 -3.60 -21.54
N ARG A 87 14.04 -3.49 -20.50
CA ARG A 87 13.07 -2.42 -20.31
C ARG A 87 13.52 -1.60 -19.11
N GLU A 88 13.83 -0.34 -19.35
CA GLU A 88 14.41 0.55 -18.34
C GLU A 88 13.64 1.87 -18.28
N ILE A 89 13.47 2.40 -17.08
CA ILE A 89 12.95 3.75 -16.85
C ILE A 89 14.08 4.56 -16.22
N VAL A 90 14.45 5.65 -16.87
CA VAL A 90 15.43 6.60 -16.36
C VAL A 90 14.69 7.82 -15.83
N VAL A 91 14.84 8.11 -14.55
CA VAL A 91 14.31 9.31 -13.92
C VAL A 91 15.47 10.29 -13.74
N THR A 92 15.34 11.48 -14.32
CA THR A 92 16.37 12.52 -14.26
C THR A 92 15.80 13.75 -13.55
N ASN A 93 16.48 14.18 -12.50
CA ASN A 93 16.17 15.44 -11.85
C ASN A 93 16.79 16.59 -12.66
N PRO A 94 16.01 17.53 -13.16
CA PRO A 94 16.52 18.64 -13.96
C PRO A 94 17.30 19.68 -13.13
N GLU A 95 17.09 19.74 -11.80
CA GLU A 95 17.73 20.71 -10.93
C GLU A 95 19.16 20.28 -10.56
N ASP A 96 19.32 19.00 -10.17
CA ASP A 96 20.59 18.46 -9.69
C ASP A 96 21.37 17.70 -10.75
N GLY A 97 20.75 17.41 -11.91
CA GLY A 97 21.31 16.60 -12.98
C GLY A 97 21.49 15.11 -12.59
N VAL A 98 20.96 14.71 -11.43
CA VAL A 98 21.05 13.32 -10.96
C VAL A 98 20.05 12.47 -11.75
N SER A 99 20.54 11.35 -12.28
CA SER A 99 19.67 10.38 -12.97
C SER A 99 19.77 9.00 -12.31
N LYS A 100 18.64 8.32 -12.21
CA LYS A 100 18.54 6.96 -11.69
C LYS A 100 17.81 6.06 -12.67
N THR A 101 18.39 4.90 -12.95
CA THR A 101 17.84 3.92 -13.87
C THR A 101 17.19 2.77 -13.11
N TYR A 102 15.97 2.46 -13.47
CA TYR A 102 15.18 1.36 -12.90
C TYR A 102 14.97 0.29 -13.97
N LEU A 103 15.42 -0.93 -13.68
CA LEU A 103 15.18 -2.08 -14.54
C LEU A 103 13.76 -2.61 -14.31
N ILE A 104 12.97 -2.69 -15.37
CA ILE A 104 11.59 -3.18 -15.31
C ILE A 104 11.54 -4.63 -15.77
N PRO A 105 11.09 -5.57 -14.92
CA PRO A 105 10.91 -6.97 -15.31
C PRO A 105 9.93 -7.11 -16.47
N TYR A 106 10.18 -8.09 -17.35
CA TYR A 106 9.24 -8.44 -18.40
C TYR A 106 7.92 -8.91 -17.76
N GLY A 107 6.80 -8.40 -18.28
CA GLY A 107 5.47 -8.68 -17.73
C GLY A 107 4.95 -7.63 -16.73
N SER A 108 5.82 -6.78 -16.19
CA SER A 108 5.36 -5.66 -15.37
C SER A 108 4.71 -4.58 -16.25
N ARG A 109 3.55 -4.13 -15.82
CA ARG A 109 2.82 -3.06 -16.51
C ARG A 109 3.32 -1.70 -16.03
N ILE A 110 3.80 -0.86 -16.96
CA ILE A 110 4.25 0.50 -16.64
C ILE A 110 3.01 1.37 -16.44
N LYS A 111 2.99 2.14 -15.34
CA LYS A 111 1.87 3.02 -14.95
C LYS A 111 2.00 4.44 -15.50
N ILE A 112 3.20 4.83 -15.86
CA ILE A 112 3.55 6.19 -16.28
C ILE A 112 3.73 6.27 -17.80
N ALA A 113 3.54 7.47 -18.35
CA ALA A 113 3.89 7.79 -19.74
C ALA A 113 5.33 8.33 -19.82
N ASP A 114 5.92 8.26 -21.02
CA ASP A 114 7.21 8.87 -21.28
C ASP A 114 7.14 10.40 -21.13
N GLY A 115 8.13 10.99 -20.48
CA GLY A 115 8.17 12.43 -20.19
C GLY A 115 7.33 12.87 -18.97
N THR A 116 6.75 11.94 -18.20
CA THR A 116 5.99 12.29 -17.00
C THR A 116 6.91 12.85 -15.92
N VAL A 117 6.49 13.96 -15.31
CA VAL A 117 7.15 14.52 -14.11
C VAL A 117 6.70 13.72 -12.89
N LEU A 118 7.66 13.22 -12.13
CA LEU A 118 7.47 12.36 -10.97
C LEU A 118 8.02 13.01 -9.71
N GLU A 119 7.35 12.74 -8.59
CA GLU A 119 7.87 13.02 -7.25
C GLU A 119 8.57 11.78 -6.67
N ALA A 120 9.43 12.01 -5.69
CA ALA A 120 10.06 10.89 -4.97
C ALA A 120 9.00 10.00 -4.31
N GLY A 121 9.05 8.70 -4.61
CA GLY A 121 8.10 7.69 -4.13
C GLY A 121 6.89 7.44 -5.02
N ASP A 122 6.84 8.04 -6.22
CA ASP A 122 5.80 7.71 -7.19
C ASP A 122 6.02 6.33 -7.82
N GLU A 123 4.91 5.67 -8.14
CA GLU A 123 4.93 4.31 -8.70
C GLU A 123 5.23 4.34 -10.20
N LEU A 124 6.26 3.63 -10.61
CA LEU A 124 6.64 3.45 -12.02
C LEU A 124 5.87 2.30 -12.67
N THR A 125 5.57 1.24 -11.89
CA THR A 125 4.86 0.06 -12.36
C THR A 125 3.62 -0.21 -11.51
N GLU A 126 2.66 -0.94 -12.08
CA GLU A 126 1.52 -1.46 -11.34
C GLU A 126 1.99 -2.52 -10.33
N GLY A 127 1.33 -2.59 -9.19
CA GLY A 127 1.60 -3.56 -8.14
C GLY A 127 1.41 -3.00 -6.74
N SER A 128 1.88 -3.74 -5.76
CA SER A 128 1.86 -3.35 -4.35
C SER A 128 3.20 -2.75 -3.95
N VAL A 129 3.17 -1.60 -3.31
CA VAL A 129 4.41 -0.93 -2.86
C VAL A 129 4.92 -1.58 -1.57
N ASN A 130 6.23 -1.71 -1.45
CA ASN A 130 6.85 -2.16 -0.22
C ASN A 130 6.80 -1.04 0.84
N PRO A 131 6.20 -1.28 2.03
CA PRO A 131 6.15 -0.27 3.08
C PRO A 131 7.51 0.25 3.51
N HIS A 132 8.54 -0.59 3.50
CA HIS A 132 9.91 -0.18 3.84
C HIS A 132 10.49 0.86 2.87
N ASP A 133 10.16 0.73 1.58
CA ASP A 133 10.63 1.70 0.57
C ASP A 133 9.92 3.05 0.74
N ILE A 134 8.63 3.03 1.05
CA ILE A 134 7.88 4.26 1.37
C ILE A 134 8.47 4.94 2.61
N LEU A 135 8.78 4.16 3.65
CA LEU A 135 9.38 4.68 4.88
C LEU A 135 10.70 5.38 4.59
N LYS A 136 11.55 4.76 3.77
CA LYS A 136 12.87 5.29 3.42
C LYS A 136 12.78 6.57 2.59
N ILE A 137 11.81 6.66 1.67
CA ILE A 137 11.71 7.75 0.71
C ILE A 137 10.82 8.89 1.21
N LYS A 138 9.63 8.57 1.71
CA LYS A 138 8.59 9.54 2.10
C LYS A 138 8.44 9.73 3.62
N GLY A 139 9.05 8.87 4.43
CA GLY A 139 9.01 8.94 5.89
C GLY A 139 7.80 8.24 6.52
N VAL A 140 7.72 8.34 7.86
CA VAL A 140 6.78 7.59 8.72
C VAL A 140 5.31 7.91 8.39
N ARG A 141 4.98 9.19 8.23
CA ARG A 141 3.60 9.61 7.98
C ARG A 141 3.04 9.01 6.68
N ALA A 142 3.84 9.01 5.64
CA ALA A 142 3.43 8.45 4.34
C ALA A 142 3.19 6.93 4.40
N VAL A 143 3.99 6.20 5.19
CA VAL A 143 3.78 4.76 5.42
C VAL A 143 2.47 4.52 6.17
N GLN A 144 2.21 5.28 7.22
CA GLN A 144 0.97 5.16 7.99
C GLN A 144 -0.26 5.39 7.11
N ASP A 145 -0.27 6.47 6.35
CA ASP A 145 -1.36 6.80 5.43
C ASP A 145 -1.52 5.73 4.33
N TYR A 146 -0.42 5.18 3.83
CA TYR A 146 -0.42 4.09 2.87
C TYR A 146 -1.04 2.82 3.45
N MET A 147 -0.61 2.40 4.64
CA MET A 147 -1.10 1.17 5.29
C MET A 147 -2.59 1.26 5.60
N ILE A 148 -3.05 2.38 6.15
CA ILE A 148 -4.48 2.61 6.45
C ILE A 148 -5.29 2.50 5.16
N ARG A 149 -4.88 3.20 4.11
CA ARG A 149 -5.57 3.21 2.81
C ARG A 149 -5.64 1.83 2.17
N GLU A 150 -4.54 1.07 2.18
CA GLU A 150 -4.49 -0.26 1.58
C GLU A 150 -5.32 -1.29 2.37
N VAL A 151 -5.27 -1.26 3.70
CA VAL A 151 -6.12 -2.11 4.54
C VAL A 151 -7.60 -1.79 4.30
N GLN A 152 -7.97 -0.51 4.35
CA GLN A 152 -9.34 -0.07 4.07
C GLN A 152 -9.81 -0.48 2.67
N ARG A 153 -8.91 -0.43 1.68
CA ARG A 153 -9.23 -0.87 0.32
C ARG A 153 -9.64 -2.34 0.29
N VAL A 154 -8.91 -3.21 0.99
CA VAL A 154 -9.23 -4.64 1.05
C VAL A 154 -10.63 -4.86 1.64
N TYR A 155 -10.96 -4.19 2.74
CA TYR A 155 -12.27 -4.33 3.39
C TYR A 155 -13.40 -3.73 2.55
N ARG A 156 -13.22 -2.54 1.98
CA ARG A 156 -14.23 -1.87 1.14
C ARG A 156 -14.55 -2.68 -0.13
N LEU A 157 -13.57 -3.32 -0.75
CA LEU A 157 -13.79 -4.21 -1.91
C LEU A 157 -14.72 -5.40 -1.57
N GLN A 158 -14.80 -5.78 -0.30
CA GLN A 158 -15.68 -6.82 0.20
C GLN A 158 -17.00 -6.28 0.78
N GLY A 159 -17.22 -4.96 0.70
CA GLY A 159 -18.40 -4.31 1.25
C GLY A 159 -18.42 -4.24 2.78
N VAL A 160 -17.26 -4.30 3.41
CA VAL A 160 -17.10 -4.18 4.87
C VAL A 160 -16.61 -2.78 5.20
N GLU A 161 -17.26 -2.13 6.16
CA GLU A 161 -16.87 -0.83 6.68
C GLU A 161 -16.25 -0.98 8.06
N ILE A 162 -15.03 -0.48 8.21
CA ILE A 162 -14.30 -0.41 9.48
C ILE A 162 -13.88 1.04 9.71
N ASN A 163 -14.02 1.53 10.94
CA ASN A 163 -13.55 2.86 11.28
C ASN A 163 -12.02 2.90 11.25
N ASP A 164 -11.45 3.93 10.63
CA ASP A 164 -10.00 4.11 10.49
C ASP A 164 -9.27 4.05 11.83
N LYS A 165 -9.89 4.52 12.93
CA LYS A 165 -9.26 4.54 14.26
C LYS A 165 -8.79 3.17 14.74
N HIS A 166 -9.44 2.07 14.34
CA HIS A 166 -9.04 0.72 14.70
C HIS A 166 -7.76 0.30 13.97
N ILE A 167 -7.62 0.71 12.72
CA ILE A 167 -6.40 0.47 11.94
C ILE A 167 -5.27 1.39 12.43
N GLU A 168 -5.59 2.64 12.70
CA GLU A 168 -4.64 3.64 13.22
C GLU A 168 -4.01 3.24 14.55
N VAL A 169 -4.74 2.54 15.42
CA VAL A 169 -4.20 2.03 16.70
C VAL A 169 -3.10 1.01 16.49
N ILE A 170 -3.18 0.22 15.41
CA ILE A 170 -2.18 -0.81 15.11
C ILE A 170 -0.99 -0.22 14.37
N VAL A 171 -1.22 0.68 13.44
CA VAL A 171 -0.22 1.33 12.60
C VAL A 171 0.49 2.46 13.36
#